data_e785e7f806d593e189bea7a1149c3cf6
#
_entry.id   e785e7f806d593e189bea7a1149c3cf6
#
_cell.length_a   1.000
_cell.length_b   1.000
_cell.length_c   1.000
_cell.angle_alpha   90.00
_cell.angle_beta   90.00
_cell.angle_gamma   90.00
#
_symmetry.space_group_name_H-M   'P 1'
#
loop_
_entity.id
_entity.type
_entity.pdbx_description
1 polymer ?
#
loop_
_entity_poly.entity_id
_entity_poly.type
_entity_poly.pdbx_seq_one_letter_code
_entity_poly.pdbx_strand_id
1 'polypeptide(L)'
;NQIKRSGYRIELGEIECALQGAAGVTLACCCYDAEKGKIIAAYTGSAEKKALRQALRAALPKYMLPDVLLKRDALPRTGSGKLDRIALKQEAEGEHLIV
;
A
#
# COMPACT_ATOMS: atom_id res chain seq x y z
N ASN A 1 -7.69 -6.01 9.45
CA ASN A 1 -6.47 -5.76 8.67
C ASN A 1 -5.30 -5.22 9.47
N GLN A 2 -5.14 -5.78 10.66
CA GLN A 2 -3.99 -5.53 11.51
C GLN A 2 -2.92 -6.57 11.21
N ILE A 3 -1.67 -6.13 11.20
CA ILE A 3 -0.52 -7.02 11.05
C ILE A 3 0.46 -6.76 12.18
N LYS A 4 1.35 -7.74 12.43
CA LYS A 4 2.48 -7.56 13.33
C LYS A 4 3.76 -7.55 12.52
N ARG A 5 4.58 -6.54 12.74
CA ARG A 5 5.85 -6.39 12.03
C ARG A 5 6.88 -5.81 12.99
N SER A 6 8.00 -6.52 13.15
CA SER A 6 9.11 -6.09 14.02
C SER A 6 8.64 -5.72 15.44
N GLY A 7 7.65 -6.47 15.96
CA GLY A 7 7.08 -6.22 17.28
C GLY A 7 6.01 -5.14 17.33
N TYR A 8 5.74 -4.45 16.24
CA TYR A 8 4.72 -3.42 16.17
C TYR A 8 3.42 -3.97 15.58
N ARG A 9 2.30 -3.49 16.12
CA ARG A 9 0.98 -3.75 15.55
C ARG A 9 0.70 -2.62 14.56
N ILE A 10 0.38 -2.98 13.31
CA ILE A 10 0.15 -2.01 12.23
C ILE A 10 -1.24 -2.21 11.67
N GLU A 11 -1.99 -1.10 11.56
CA GLU A 11 -3.27 -1.05 10.85
C GLU A 11 -3.00 -0.66 9.40
N LEU A 12 -3.31 -1.55 8.46
CA LEU A 12 -3.14 -1.24 7.02
C LEU A 12 -3.98 -0.03 6.61
N GLY A 13 -5.16 0.14 7.25
CA GLY A 13 -6.02 1.30 6.98
C GLY A 13 -5.37 2.64 7.30
N GLU A 14 -4.49 2.69 8.30
CA GLU A 14 -3.76 3.93 8.60
C GLU A 14 -2.78 4.30 7.50
N ILE A 15 -2.14 3.30 6.91
CA ILE A 15 -1.24 3.52 5.78
C ILE A 15 -2.06 4.00 4.57
N GLU A 16 -3.20 3.38 4.32
CA GLU A 16 -4.10 3.78 3.23
C GLU A 16 -4.58 5.23 3.41
N CYS A 17 -4.92 5.62 4.64
CA CYS A 17 -5.31 7.00 4.92
C CYS A 17 -4.18 7.99 4.65
N ALA A 18 -2.97 7.66 5.04
CA ALA A 18 -1.81 8.53 4.78
C ALA A 18 -1.56 8.68 3.27
N LEU A 19 -1.69 7.57 2.52
CA LEU A 19 -1.56 7.60 1.06
C LEU A 19 -2.63 8.49 0.43
N GLN A 20 -3.89 8.31 0.82
CA GLN A 20 -5.00 9.07 0.25
C GLN A 20 -4.96 10.55 0.62
N GLY A 21 -4.30 10.90 1.72
CA GLY A 21 -4.08 12.28 2.11
C GLY A 21 -2.94 12.96 1.36
N ALA A 22 -2.14 12.20 0.62
CA ALA A 22 -1.01 12.78 -0.12
C ALA A 22 -1.46 13.38 -1.43
N ALA A 23 -0.77 14.45 -1.85
CA ALA A 23 -1.08 15.14 -3.10
C ALA A 23 -0.93 14.19 -4.30
N GLY A 24 -1.92 14.19 -5.18
CA GLY A 24 -1.89 13.40 -6.42
C GLY A 24 -2.31 11.95 -6.25
N VAL A 25 -2.79 11.54 -5.08
CA VAL A 25 -3.33 10.20 -4.85
C VAL A 25 -4.84 10.25 -4.83
N THR A 26 -5.48 9.41 -5.66
CA THR A 26 -6.94 9.32 -5.73
C THR A 26 -7.45 8.19 -4.83
N LEU A 27 -6.91 7.00 -4.98
CA LEU A 27 -7.27 5.83 -4.17
C LEU A 27 -6.01 5.10 -3.76
N ALA A 28 -6.07 4.41 -2.64
CA ALA A 28 -4.96 3.60 -2.17
C ALA A 28 -5.46 2.31 -1.52
N CYS A 29 -4.68 1.26 -1.66
CA CYS A 29 -4.96 -0.03 -1.06
C CYS A 29 -3.65 -0.66 -0.61
N CYS A 30 -3.63 -1.22 0.60
CA CYS A 30 -2.45 -1.89 1.13
C CYS A 30 -2.74 -3.35 1.42
N CYS A 31 -1.73 -4.19 1.24
CA CYS A 31 -1.79 -5.58 1.69
C CYS A 31 -0.45 -5.97 2.30
N TYR A 32 -0.43 -7.11 2.97
CA TYR A 32 0.77 -7.61 3.63
C TYR A 32 1.10 -9.01 3.13
N ASP A 33 2.33 -9.18 2.67
CA ASP A 33 2.87 -10.47 2.30
C ASP A 33 3.60 -11.05 3.52
N ALA A 34 2.92 -11.94 4.24
CA ALA A 34 3.46 -12.51 5.47
C ALA A 34 4.68 -13.39 5.23
N GLU A 35 4.76 -14.05 4.07
CA GLU A 35 5.90 -14.91 3.74
C GLU A 35 7.18 -14.09 3.56
N LYS A 36 7.07 -12.94 2.94
CA LYS A 36 8.22 -12.05 2.68
C LYS A 36 8.36 -10.96 3.73
N GLY A 37 7.37 -10.80 4.61
CA GLY A 37 7.37 -9.74 5.61
C GLY A 37 7.29 -8.35 5.01
N LYS A 38 6.59 -8.19 3.89
CA LYS A 38 6.54 -6.92 3.15
C LYS A 38 5.15 -6.32 3.11
N ILE A 39 5.10 -5.01 3.32
CA ILE A 39 3.89 -4.20 3.13
C ILE A 39 3.89 -3.72 1.69
N ILE A 40 2.81 -4.03 0.97
CA ILE A 40 2.62 -3.65 -0.42
C ILE A 40 1.52 -2.61 -0.47
N ALA A 41 1.80 -1.45 -1.07
CA ALA A 41 0.83 -0.40 -1.26
C ALA A 41 0.65 -0.13 -2.75
N ALA A 42 -0.59 0.00 -3.18
CA ALA A 42 -0.91 0.39 -4.53
C ALA A 42 -1.78 1.65 -4.51
N TYR A 43 -1.61 2.50 -5.50
CA TYR A 43 -2.39 3.75 -5.57
C TYR A 43 -2.70 4.11 -7.01
N THR A 44 -3.75 4.91 -7.16
CA THR A 44 -4.11 5.55 -8.41
C THR A 44 -3.92 7.06 -8.29
N GLY A 45 -3.80 7.75 -9.40
CA GLY A 45 -3.63 9.19 -9.44
C GLY A 45 -2.36 9.61 -10.15
N SER A 46 -2.04 10.90 -10.05
CA SER A 46 -0.91 11.49 -10.77
C SER A 46 0.38 11.53 -9.96
N ALA A 47 0.35 11.17 -8.67
CA ALA A 47 1.53 11.25 -7.81
C ALA A 47 2.67 10.39 -8.35
N GLU A 48 3.87 10.96 -8.37
CA GLU A 48 5.08 10.22 -8.68
C GLU A 48 5.54 9.44 -7.46
N LYS A 49 6.06 8.23 -7.67
CA LYS A 49 6.47 7.35 -6.57
C LYS A 49 7.48 8.02 -5.64
N LYS A 50 8.46 8.71 -6.21
CA LYS A 50 9.50 9.38 -5.41
C LYS A 50 8.92 10.44 -4.49
N ALA A 51 8.06 11.29 -5.02
CA ALA A 51 7.41 12.34 -4.23
C ALA A 51 6.49 11.75 -3.17
N LEU A 52 5.77 10.69 -3.52
CA LEU A 52 4.88 10.01 -2.59
C LEU A 52 5.66 9.35 -1.45
N ARG A 53 6.79 8.70 -1.74
CA ARG A 53 7.65 8.12 -0.70
C ARG A 53 8.13 9.19 0.28
N GLN A 54 8.50 10.36 -0.21
CA GLN A 54 8.93 11.48 0.65
C GLN A 54 7.79 11.94 1.54
N ALA A 55 6.58 12.07 0.98
CA ALA A 55 5.40 12.47 1.75
C ALA A 55 5.08 11.44 2.83
N LEU A 56 5.18 10.16 2.53
CA LEU A 56 4.93 9.09 3.50
C LEU A 56 5.95 9.09 4.64
N ARG A 57 7.21 9.36 4.33
CA ARG A 57 8.26 9.45 5.37
C ARG A 57 7.98 10.58 6.35
N ALA A 58 7.36 11.65 5.89
CA ALA A 58 6.97 12.76 6.76
C ALA A 58 5.72 12.45 7.59
N ALA A 59 4.83 11.57 7.08
CA ALA A 59 3.53 11.31 7.68
C ALA A 59 3.50 10.06 8.57
N LEU A 60 4.37 9.07 8.33
CA LEU A 60 4.29 7.77 8.99
C LEU A 60 5.58 7.41 9.71
N PRO A 61 5.48 6.67 10.83
CA PRO A 61 6.67 6.07 11.45
C PRO A 61 7.35 5.12 10.46
N LYS A 62 8.65 4.96 10.62
CA LYS A 62 9.46 4.12 9.72
C LYS A 62 8.92 2.68 9.60
N TYR A 63 8.44 2.10 10.70
CA TYR A 63 7.95 0.72 10.69
C TYR A 63 6.63 0.53 9.93
N MET A 64 5.94 1.63 9.61
CA MET A 64 4.68 1.60 8.83
C MET A 64 4.88 1.92 7.35
N LEU A 65 6.11 2.22 6.93
CA LEU A 65 6.34 2.57 5.52
C LEU A 65 6.20 1.34 4.63
N PRO A 66 5.49 1.47 3.49
CA PRO A 66 5.40 0.37 2.53
C PRO A 66 6.78 0.00 1.99
N ASP A 67 6.99 -1.30 1.79
CA ASP A 67 8.22 -1.82 1.17
C ASP A 67 8.12 -1.75 -0.35
N VAL A 68 6.90 -1.92 -0.87
CA VAL A 68 6.62 -1.91 -2.30
C VAL A 68 5.54 -0.88 -2.56
N LEU A 69 5.74 -0.03 -3.56
CA LEU A 69 4.79 1.01 -3.93
C LEU A 69 4.46 0.84 -5.41
N LEU A 70 3.20 0.57 -5.72
CA LEU A 70 2.73 0.30 -7.07
C LEU A 70 1.79 1.40 -7.53
N LYS A 71 2.09 2.01 -8.66
CA LYS A 71 1.20 2.98 -9.29
C LYS A 71 0.35 2.24 -10.32
N ARG A 72 -0.97 2.40 -10.23
CA ARG A 72 -1.93 1.67 -11.08
C ARG A 72 -2.95 2.64 -11.67
N ASP A 73 -3.54 2.25 -12.81
CA ASP A 73 -4.66 2.99 -13.39
C ASP A 73 -5.96 2.70 -12.64
N ALA A 74 -6.10 1.49 -12.11
CA ALA A 74 -7.25 1.08 -11.32
C ALA A 74 -6.81 0.07 -10.27
N LEU A 75 -7.53 0.00 -9.16
CA LEU A 75 -7.30 -0.97 -8.10
C LEU A 75 -8.36 -2.07 -8.14
N PRO A 76 -8.01 -3.31 -7.76
CA PRO A 76 -8.98 -4.40 -7.74
C PRO A 76 -10.07 -4.16 -6.71
N ARG A 77 -11.30 -4.57 -7.04
CA ARG A 77 -12.46 -4.42 -6.17
C ARG A 77 -13.18 -5.75 -6.03
N THR A 78 -13.81 -5.93 -4.88
CA THR A 78 -14.70 -7.07 -4.64
C THR A 78 -16.01 -6.89 -5.40
N GLY A 79 -16.83 -7.92 -5.46
CA GLY A 79 -18.16 -7.85 -6.05
C GLY A 79 -19.06 -6.80 -5.41
N SER A 80 -18.81 -6.44 -4.14
CA SER A 80 -19.56 -5.40 -3.45
C SER A 80 -18.97 -3.99 -3.66
N GLY A 81 -17.92 -3.86 -4.45
CA GLY A 81 -17.32 -2.57 -4.79
C GLY A 81 -16.25 -2.08 -3.83
N LYS A 82 -15.89 -2.86 -2.83
CA LYS A 82 -14.80 -2.51 -1.89
C LYS A 82 -13.44 -2.84 -2.50
N LEU A 83 -12.42 -2.11 -2.07
CA LEU A 83 -11.04 -2.43 -2.47
C LEU A 83 -10.67 -3.84 -1.99
N ASP A 84 -10.04 -4.61 -2.86
CA ASP A 84 -9.77 -6.02 -2.65
C ASP A 84 -8.28 -6.25 -2.38
N ARG A 85 -7.92 -6.34 -1.09
CA ARG A 85 -6.54 -6.56 -0.67
C ARG A 85 -6.01 -7.92 -1.07
N ILE A 86 -6.87 -8.94 -1.10
CA ILE A 86 -6.48 -10.29 -1.50
C ILE A 86 -6.10 -10.31 -2.97
N ALA A 87 -6.91 -9.70 -3.83
CA ALA A 87 -6.62 -9.60 -5.25
C ALA A 87 -5.35 -8.79 -5.50
N LEU A 88 -5.15 -7.70 -4.75
CA LEU A 88 -3.92 -6.90 -4.86
C LEU A 88 -2.70 -7.75 -4.54
N LYS A 89 -2.75 -8.55 -3.48
CA LYS A 89 -1.65 -9.42 -3.10
C LYS A 89 -1.35 -10.43 -4.20
N GLN A 90 -2.37 -11.02 -4.79
CA GLN A 90 -2.23 -11.98 -5.89
C GLN A 90 -1.61 -11.33 -7.12
N GLU A 91 -2.05 -10.12 -7.47
CA GLU A 91 -1.46 -9.35 -8.58
C GLU A 91 0.01 -9.06 -8.34
N ALA A 92 0.33 -8.65 -7.12
CA ALA A 92 1.70 -8.35 -6.74
C ALA A 92 2.60 -9.59 -6.78
N GLU A 93 2.09 -10.75 -6.38
CA GLU A 93 2.83 -12.01 -6.46
C GLU A 93 3.12 -12.42 -7.91
N GLY A 94 2.22 -12.10 -8.83
CA GLY A 94 2.40 -12.37 -10.26
C GLY A 94 3.37 -11.43 -10.94
N GLU A 95 3.71 -10.30 -10.32
CA GLU A 95 4.70 -9.38 -10.82
C GLU A 95 6.02 -9.68 -10.13
N HIS A 96 7.09 -9.86 -10.85
CA HIS A 96 8.41 -10.04 -10.27
C HIS A 96 8.87 -8.72 -9.66
N LEU A 97 8.32 -8.39 -8.50
CA LEU A 97 8.59 -7.12 -7.84
C LEU A 97 10.01 -7.11 -7.29
N ILE A 98 10.84 -6.30 -7.89
CA ILE A 98 12.16 -5.98 -7.40
C ILE A 98 12.04 -4.63 -6.71
N VAL A 99 12.32 -4.64 -5.44
CA VAL A 99 12.22 -3.44 -4.61
C VAL A 99 13.53 -2.69 -4.63
#